data_3045474fbdc470c991cb7915b48b13de
#
_entry.id   3045474fbdc470c991cb7915b48b13de
#
_cell.length_a   1.000
_cell.length_b   1.000
_cell.length_c   1.000
_cell.angle_alpha   90.00
_cell.angle_beta   90.00
_cell.angle_gamma   90.00
#
_symmetry.space_group_name_H-M   'P 1'
#
loop_
_entity.id
_entity.type
_entity.pdbx_description
1 polymer ?
#
loop_
_entity_poly.entity_id
_entity_poly.type
_entity_poly.pdbx_seq_one_letter_code
_entity_poly.pdbx_strand_id
1 'polypeptide(L)'
;PSAQHDFEEIVKYHITEAGTPYARKIYGTMKTAINRLRDFPLMGQTHPDPILAANGYRKLVLTKTYVAVYKVIGDTVYIYAIVNGATDYPRLLK
;
A
#
# COMPACT_ATOMS: atom_id res chain seq x y z
N PRO A 1 4.22 9.97 -8.76
CA PRO A 1 3.53 10.08 -7.48
C PRO A 1 4.17 9.25 -6.39
N SER A 2 3.85 9.61 -5.18
CA SER A 2 4.51 9.03 -4.00
C SER A 2 4.29 7.53 -3.84
N ALA A 3 3.15 6.98 -4.24
CA ALA A 3 2.91 5.54 -4.13
C ALA A 3 3.84 4.75 -5.04
N GLN A 4 4.05 5.22 -6.26
CA GLN A 4 4.99 4.60 -7.19
C GLN A 4 6.41 4.67 -6.64
N HIS A 5 6.79 5.81 -6.09
CA HIS A 5 8.09 5.99 -5.46
C HIS A 5 8.25 5.07 -4.24
N ASP A 6 7.22 4.99 -3.40
CA ASP A 6 7.22 4.11 -2.23
C ASP A 6 7.46 2.66 -2.65
N PHE A 7 6.76 2.21 -3.68
CA PHE A 7 6.89 0.84 -4.19
C PHE A 7 8.33 0.56 -4.64
N GLU A 8 8.90 1.49 -5.40
CA GLU A 8 10.26 1.35 -5.91
C GLU A 8 11.28 1.32 -4.79
N GLU A 9 11.12 2.17 -3.78
CA GLU A 9 12.03 2.21 -2.64
C GLU A 9 11.97 0.92 -1.82
N ILE A 10 10.79 0.35 -1.65
CA ILE A 10 10.62 -0.92 -0.93
C ILE A 10 11.34 -2.04 -1.67
N VAL A 11 11.18 -2.12 -2.99
CA VAL A 11 11.84 -3.14 -3.80
C VAL A 11 13.35 -2.99 -3.71
N LYS A 12 13.86 -1.76 -3.83
CA LYS A 12 15.30 -1.48 -3.72
C LYS A 12 15.85 -1.89 -2.35
N TYR A 13 15.11 -1.59 -1.29
CA TYR A 13 15.50 -1.96 0.06
C TYR A 13 15.69 -3.47 0.17
N HIS A 14 14.74 -4.25 -0.34
CA HIS A 14 14.81 -5.71 -0.24
C HIS A 14 15.89 -6.31 -1.14
N ILE A 15 16.19 -5.69 -2.29
CA ILE A 15 17.32 -6.11 -3.11
C ILE A 15 18.61 -5.99 -2.30
N THR A 16 18.79 -4.85 -1.63
CA THR A 16 19.99 -4.58 -0.84
C THR A 16 20.11 -5.51 0.36
N GLU A 17 19.01 -5.73 1.09
CA GLU A 17 19.05 -6.45 2.38
C GLU A 17 18.95 -7.96 2.24
N ALA A 18 18.23 -8.47 1.24
CA ALA A 18 17.95 -9.90 1.16
C ALA A 18 18.17 -10.49 -0.25
N GLY A 19 18.60 -9.66 -1.20
CA GLY A 19 18.91 -10.13 -2.55
C GLY A 19 17.72 -10.08 -3.50
N THR A 20 18.03 -10.21 -4.79
CA THR A 20 17.07 -10.08 -5.87
C THR A 20 15.92 -11.11 -5.83
N PRO A 21 16.18 -12.41 -5.54
CA PRO A 21 15.07 -13.38 -5.52
C PRO A 21 13.99 -13.04 -4.50
N TYR A 22 14.38 -12.60 -3.32
CA TYR A 22 13.42 -12.23 -2.28
C TYR A 22 12.67 -10.95 -2.66
N ALA A 23 13.39 -9.97 -3.20
CA ALA A 23 12.77 -8.72 -3.64
C ALA A 23 11.75 -8.97 -4.75
N ARG A 24 12.04 -9.89 -5.66
CA ARG A 24 11.11 -10.27 -6.74
C ARG A 24 9.84 -10.89 -6.17
N LYS A 25 9.96 -11.71 -5.14
CA LYS A 25 8.83 -12.34 -4.48
C LYS A 25 7.93 -11.28 -3.84
N ILE A 26 8.54 -10.33 -3.11
CA ILE A 26 7.81 -9.23 -2.47
C ILE A 26 7.09 -8.39 -3.53
N TYR A 27 7.79 -8.04 -4.61
CA TYR A 27 7.22 -7.27 -5.70
C TYR A 27 5.97 -7.97 -6.26
N GLY A 28 6.08 -9.28 -6.55
CA GLY A 28 4.97 -10.06 -7.10
C GLY A 28 3.77 -10.09 -6.17
N THR A 29 4.01 -10.31 -4.88
CA THR A 29 2.94 -10.37 -3.88
C THR A 29 2.21 -9.02 -3.79
N MET A 30 2.96 -7.93 -3.72
CA MET A 30 2.38 -6.59 -3.63
C MET A 30 1.61 -6.22 -4.90
N LYS A 31 2.21 -6.52 -6.05
CA LYS A 31 1.61 -6.20 -7.36
C LYS A 31 0.28 -6.95 -7.55
N THR A 32 0.25 -8.24 -7.16
CA THR A 32 -0.96 -9.04 -7.26
C THR A 32 -2.08 -8.46 -6.40
N ALA A 33 -1.76 -8.07 -5.16
CA ALA A 33 -2.75 -7.50 -4.25
C ALA A 33 -3.29 -6.17 -4.79
N ILE A 34 -2.41 -5.31 -5.29
CA ILE A 34 -2.81 -4.02 -5.85
C ILE A 34 -3.69 -4.21 -7.09
N ASN A 35 -3.34 -5.16 -7.95
CA ASN A 35 -4.10 -5.41 -9.18
C ASN A 35 -5.52 -5.90 -8.89
N ARG A 36 -5.75 -6.56 -7.75
CA ARG A 36 -7.10 -6.99 -7.38
C ARG A 36 -8.04 -5.82 -7.10
N LEU A 37 -7.49 -4.66 -6.77
CA LEU A 37 -8.31 -3.48 -6.53
C LEU A 37 -9.06 -3.03 -7.79
N ARG A 38 -8.58 -3.41 -8.98
CA ARG A 38 -9.28 -3.10 -10.22
C ARG A 38 -10.66 -3.75 -10.25
N ASP A 39 -10.77 -4.99 -9.77
CA ASP A 39 -12.01 -5.75 -9.77
C ASP A 39 -12.78 -5.63 -8.47
N PHE A 40 -12.07 -5.40 -7.35
CA PHE A 40 -12.65 -5.34 -6.02
C PHE A 40 -12.15 -4.09 -5.27
N PRO A 41 -12.58 -2.89 -5.71
CA PRO A 41 -12.04 -1.64 -5.13
C PRO A 41 -12.29 -1.46 -3.64
N LEU A 42 -13.31 -2.11 -3.09
CA LEU A 42 -13.64 -1.98 -1.67
C LEU A 42 -13.12 -3.15 -0.84
N MET A 43 -12.20 -3.96 -1.37
CA MET A 43 -11.69 -5.13 -0.65
C MET A 43 -10.86 -4.77 0.58
N GLY A 44 -10.25 -3.59 0.60
CA GLY A 44 -9.57 -3.10 1.80
C GLY A 44 -10.58 -2.53 2.79
N GLN A 45 -10.24 -2.56 4.06
CA GLN A 45 -11.14 -2.03 5.09
C GLN A 45 -11.07 -0.50 5.15
N THR A 46 -12.10 0.13 5.68
CA THR A 46 -12.05 1.55 6.04
C THR A 46 -10.86 1.74 6.97
N HIS A 47 -10.08 2.79 6.75
CA HIS A 47 -8.86 2.97 7.55
C HIS A 47 -9.22 3.12 9.03
N PRO A 48 -8.48 2.42 9.92
CA PRO A 48 -8.77 2.50 11.35
C PRO A 48 -8.43 3.86 11.98
N ASP A 49 -7.56 4.67 11.37
CA ASP A 49 -7.30 6.02 11.87
C ASP A 49 -8.51 6.91 11.57
N PRO A 50 -9.09 7.59 12.59
CA PRO A 50 -10.32 8.36 12.39
C PRO A 50 -10.20 9.48 11.37
N ILE A 51 -9.06 10.15 11.29
CA ILE A 51 -8.88 11.27 10.36
C ILE A 51 -8.77 10.74 8.94
N LEU A 52 -8.01 9.68 8.73
CA LEU A 52 -7.89 9.07 7.40
C LEU A 52 -9.23 8.49 6.97
N ALA A 53 -9.96 7.85 7.89
CA ALA A 53 -11.29 7.31 7.58
C ALA A 53 -12.26 8.43 7.18
N ALA A 54 -12.22 9.55 7.90
CA ALA A 54 -13.10 10.69 7.60
C ALA A 54 -12.82 11.27 6.22
N ASN A 55 -11.59 11.13 5.72
CA ASN A 55 -11.22 11.59 4.40
C ASN A 55 -11.40 10.53 3.31
N GLY A 56 -12.03 9.40 3.63
CA GLY A 56 -12.37 8.38 2.65
C GLY A 56 -11.28 7.36 2.38
N TYR A 57 -10.21 7.37 3.16
CA TYR A 57 -9.10 6.43 2.94
C TYR A 57 -9.44 5.04 3.45
N ARG A 58 -8.89 4.05 2.76
CA ARG A 58 -9.02 2.64 3.08
C ARG A 58 -7.62 2.04 3.21
N LYS A 59 -7.55 0.87 3.83
CA LYS A 59 -6.29 0.17 4.11
C LYS A 59 -6.35 -1.22 3.50
N LEU A 60 -5.38 -1.56 2.65
CA LEU A 60 -5.25 -2.90 2.10
C LEU A 60 -3.92 -3.50 2.55
N VAL A 61 -3.99 -4.64 3.22
CA VAL A 61 -2.78 -5.37 3.62
C VAL A 61 -2.20 -6.04 2.38
N LEU A 62 -0.97 -5.69 2.03
CA LEU A 62 -0.26 -6.25 0.88
C LEU A 62 0.57 -7.45 1.27
N THR A 63 1.29 -7.34 2.39
CA THR A 63 2.11 -8.40 2.96
C THR A 63 2.03 -8.29 4.48
N LYS A 64 2.76 -9.15 5.21
CA LYS A 64 2.85 -9.04 6.67
C LYS A 64 3.38 -7.68 7.11
N THR A 65 4.20 -7.05 6.28
CA THR A 65 4.92 -5.83 6.62
C THR A 65 4.27 -4.59 6.03
N TYR A 66 3.77 -4.67 4.80
CA TYR A 66 3.36 -3.49 4.04
C TYR A 66 1.87 -3.40 3.84
N VAL A 67 1.37 -2.17 3.90
CA VAL A 67 -0.03 -1.87 3.62
C VAL A 67 -0.10 -0.74 2.60
N ALA A 68 -1.17 -0.75 1.80
CA ALA A 68 -1.50 0.34 0.89
C ALA A 68 -2.60 1.19 1.53
N VAL A 69 -2.40 2.49 1.52
CA VAL A 69 -3.42 3.46 1.91
C VAL A 69 -3.98 4.02 0.62
N TYR A 70 -5.29 3.86 0.41
CA TYR A 70 -5.91 4.22 -0.86
C TYR A 70 -7.31 4.75 -0.65
N LYS A 71 -7.88 5.34 -1.68
CA LYS A 71 -9.31 5.68 -1.70
C LYS A 71 -9.86 5.47 -3.09
N VAL A 72 -11.19 5.33 -3.16
CA VAL A 72 -11.92 5.17 -4.42
C VAL A 72 -12.69 6.46 -4.67
N ILE A 73 -12.50 7.02 -5.85
CA ILE A 73 -13.22 8.22 -6.28
C ILE A 73 -13.84 7.88 -7.64
N GLY A 74 -15.18 7.75 -7.66
CA GLY A 74 -15.88 7.31 -8.87
C GLY A 74 -15.43 5.90 -9.25
N ASP A 75 -14.92 5.75 -10.46
CA ASP A 75 -14.45 4.46 -10.98
C ASP A 75 -12.95 4.27 -10.81
N THR A 76 -12.26 5.18 -10.10
CA THR A 76 -10.82 5.18 -10.02
C THR A 76 -10.34 4.89 -8.61
N VAL A 77 -9.35 4.00 -8.49
CA VAL A 77 -8.65 3.72 -7.25
C VAL A 77 -7.37 4.54 -7.22
N TYR A 78 -7.22 5.35 -6.19
CA TYR A 78 -6.02 6.17 -6.01
C TYR A 78 -5.21 5.58 -4.85
N ILE A 79 -4.02 5.07 -5.15
CA ILE A 79 -3.10 4.60 -4.12
C ILE A 79 -2.31 5.80 -3.62
N TYR A 80 -2.55 6.17 -2.36
CA TYR A 80 -1.92 7.34 -1.78
C TYR A 80 -0.50 7.03 -1.30
N ALA A 81 -0.31 5.91 -0.61
CA ALA A 81 1.00 5.55 -0.07
C ALA A 81 1.08 4.04 0.14
N ILE A 82 2.31 3.51 0.10
CA ILE A 82 2.60 2.15 0.50
C ILE A 82 3.60 2.26 1.63
N VAL A 83 3.23 1.75 2.81
CA VAL A 83 3.97 2.00 4.04
C VAL A 83 4.14 0.72 4.84
N ASN A 84 5.11 0.73 5.76
CA ASN A 84 5.24 -0.33 6.75
C ASN A 84 4.10 -0.16 7.76
N GLY A 85 3.23 -1.18 7.86
CA GLY A 85 2.05 -1.11 8.69
C GLY A 85 2.31 -1.04 10.19
N ALA A 86 3.53 -1.37 10.63
CA ALA A 86 3.89 -1.32 12.04
C ALA A 86 4.36 0.07 12.49
N THR A 87 4.52 1.01 11.55
CA THR A 87 4.96 2.37 11.88
C THR A 87 3.77 3.28 12.17
N ASP A 88 4.04 4.43 12.76
CA ASP A 88 3.02 5.44 13.02
C ASP A 88 2.81 6.34 11.80
N TYR A 89 2.60 5.68 10.64
CA TYR A 89 2.46 6.38 9.37
C TYR A 89 1.21 7.29 9.30
N PRO A 90 0.08 6.99 9.99
CA PRO A 90 -1.09 7.86 9.87
C PRO A 90 -0.78 9.30 10.24
N ARG A 91 0.09 9.51 11.23
CA ARG A 91 0.49 10.84 11.64
C ARG A 91 1.22 11.59 10.53
N LEU A 92 1.97 10.87 9.70
CA LEU A 92 2.73 11.47 8.61
C LEU A 92 1.88 11.74 7.37
N LEU A 93 0.74 11.05 7.23
CA LEU A 93 -0.13 11.18 6.08
C LEU A 93 -1.26 12.20 6.28
N LYS A 94 -1.40 12.73 7.47
CA LYS A 94 -2.42 13.74 7.75
C LYS A 94 -1.95 15.14 7.32
#